data_0cb858e5a0c4bf274ca809b0a945b12a
#
_entry.id   0cb858e5a0c4bf274ca809b0a945b12a
#
_cell.length_a   1.000
_cell.length_b   1.000
_cell.length_c   1.000
_cell.angle_alpha   90.00
_cell.angle_beta   90.00
_cell.angle_gamma   90.00
#
_symmetry.space_group_name_H-M   'P 1'
#
loop_
_entity.id
_entity.type
_entity.pdbx_description
1 polymer ?
#
loop_
_entity_poly.entity_id
_entity_poly.type
_entity_poly.pdbx_seq_one_letter_code
_entity_poly.pdbx_strand_id
1 'polypeptide(L)'
;VSDSYSLPNIKKSHVEYRANSRDYTFGRDGKKVYDVIFEVSDNNVAFRYKLYPQGERLCCLVLNEATGFVMPDCATTFLCPQSKPMGGFARTSPSYETGYTMDDATGKNGWGEGYTFPCLFRNGDKGWTLISETGIAGDYCASRLLGGDGGRYTIGYPQSGEMNGFGSSC
;
A
#
# COMPACT_ATOMS: atom_id res chain seq x y z
N VAL A 1 11.73 -0.89 18.65
CA VAL A 1 10.42 -1.52 18.88
C VAL A 1 10.62 -3.02 19.02
N SER A 2 9.99 -3.62 20.00
CA SER A 2 9.95 -5.08 20.14
C SER A 2 8.56 -5.50 20.56
N ASP A 3 8.09 -6.62 20.02
CA ASP A 3 6.80 -7.22 20.34
C ASP A 3 6.92 -8.74 20.28
N SER A 4 6.04 -9.43 20.97
CA SER A 4 5.97 -10.89 20.96
C SER A 4 4.51 -11.32 21.03
N TYR A 5 4.10 -12.13 20.10
CA TYR A 5 2.73 -12.59 20.00
C TYR A 5 2.65 -14.04 19.48
N SER A 6 1.53 -14.67 19.75
CA SER A 6 1.24 -16.01 19.25
C SER A 6 -0.05 -16.01 18.43
N LEU A 7 0.02 -16.60 17.26
CA LEU A 7 -1.11 -16.82 16.38
C LEU A 7 -1.34 -18.33 16.24
N PRO A 8 -2.50 -18.85 16.66
CA PRO A 8 -2.80 -20.26 16.48
C PRO A 8 -3.00 -20.59 14.99
N ASN A 9 -2.76 -21.83 14.63
CA ASN A 9 -3.05 -22.37 13.30
C ASN A 9 -2.25 -21.78 12.12
N ILE A 10 -1.08 -21.20 12.37
CA ILE A 10 -0.16 -20.77 11.34
C ILE A 10 1.18 -21.50 11.44
N LYS A 11 1.95 -21.51 10.34
CA LYS A 11 3.22 -22.24 10.21
C LYS A 11 4.26 -21.84 11.27
N LYS A 12 4.31 -20.57 11.65
CA LYS A 12 5.15 -20.03 12.72
C LYS A 12 4.25 -19.39 13.77
N SER A 13 3.79 -20.17 14.75
CA SER A 13 2.77 -19.74 15.72
C SER A 13 3.28 -18.72 16.72
N HIS A 14 4.55 -18.69 17.04
CA HIS A 14 5.15 -17.70 17.93
C HIS A 14 6.08 -16.77 17.14
N VAL A 15 5.85 -15.48 17.28
CA VAL A 15 6.61 -14.43 16.58
C VAL A 15 7.23 -13.50 17.60
N GLU A 16 8.54 -13.34 17.52
CA GLU A 16 9.27 -12.26 18.16
C GLU A 16 9.61 -11.24 17.09
N TYR A 17 9.09 -10.03 17.24
CA TYR A 17 9.35 -8.92 16.34
C TYR A 17 10.32 -7.94 16.97
N ARG A 18 11.36 -7.57 16.24
CA ARG A 18 12.30 -6.53 16.61
C ARG A 18 12.57 -5.63 15.42
N ALA A 19 12.43 -4.35 15.62
CA ALA A 19 12.71 -3.35 14.58
C ALA A 19 13.36 -2.09 15.19
N ASN A 20 14.17 -1.43 14.37
CA ASN A 20 14.59 -0.06 14.61
C ASN A 20 13.50 0.87 14.11
N SER A 21 13.12 1.86 14.92
CA SER A 21 12.14 2.86 14.54
C SER A 21 12.76 4.24 14.45
N ARG A 22 12.31 5.02 13.48
CA ARG A 22 12.70 6.41 13.33
C ARG A 22 11.56 7.27 12.81
N ASP A 23 11.35 8.41 13.47
CA ASP A 23 10.35 9.39 13.12
C ASP A 23 11.01 10.59 12.45
N TYR A 24 10.46 11.00 11.32
CA TYR A 24 10.84 12.24 10.63
C TYR A 24 9.66 13.21 10.67
N THR A 25 9.82 14.31 11.39
CA THR A 25 8.80 15.35 11.49
C THR A 25 8.97 16.39 10.40
N PHE A 26 7.91 16.64 9.65
CA PHE A 26 7.82 17.70 8.66
C PHE A 26 6.90 18.80 9.18
N GLY A 27 7.37 20.03 9.03
CA GLY A 27 6.66 21.20 9.53
C GLY A 27 6.68 22.37 8.54
N ARG A 28 5.79 23.30 8.77
CA ARG A 28 5.71 24.58 8.05
C ARG A 28 5.44 25.71 9.04
N ASP A 29 6.17 26.80 8.90
CA ASP A 29 6.01 27.99 9.75
C ASP A 29 6.06 27.69 11.26
N GLY A 30 6.99 26.80 11.65
CA GLY A 30 7.19 26.39 13.05
C GLY A 30 6.14 25.42 13.61
N LYS A 31 5.17 24.98 12.79
CA LYS A 31 4.14 24.01 13.19
C LYS A 31 4.38 22.66 12.53
N LYS A 32 4.17 21.59 13.29
CA LYS A 32 4.19 20.23 12.76
C LYS A 32 3.02 20.02 11.80
N VAL A 33 3.28 19.44 10.64
CA VAL A 33 2.26 19.06 9.65
C VAL A 33 2.04 17.56 9.63
N TYR A 34 3.11 16.78 9.50
CA TYR A 34 3.04 15.33 9.56
C TYR A 34 4.36 14.70 9.99
N ASP A 35 4.30 13.48 10.50
CA ASP A 35 5.46 12.63 10.67
C ASP A 35 5.43 11.50 9.62
N VAL A 36 6.62 11.07 9.19
CA VAL A 36 6.83 9.78 8.54
C VAL A 36 7.56 8.89 9.55
N ILE A 37 6.92 7.82 9.95
CA ILE A 37 7.43 6.88 10.94
C ILE A 37 7.88 5.62 10.21
N PHE A 38 9.16 5.30 10.29
CA PHE A 38 9.73 4.08 9.72
C PHE A 38 10.01 3.06 10.82
N GLU A 39 9.75 1.80 10.50
CA GLU A 39 10.20 0.63 11.26
C GLU A 39 10.94 -0.31 10.32
N VAL A 40 12.18 -0.64 10.66
CA VAL A 40 13.03 -1.50 9.86
C VAL A 40 13.47 -2.71 10.69
N SER A 41 13.10 -3.88 10.25
CA SER A 41 13.54 -5.17 10.77
C SER A 41 14.47 -5.87 9.76
N ASP A 42 14.93 -7.07 10.06
CA ASP A 42 15.91 -7.77 9.23
C ASP A 42 15.47 -7.98 7.77
N ASN A 43 14.17 -8.14 7.53
CA ASN A 43 13.62 -8.44 6.21
C ASN A 43 12.40 -7.59 5.83
N ASN A 44 12.05 -6.61 6.65
CA ASN A 44 10.89 -5.76 6.41
C ASN A 44 11.21 -4.28 6.62
N VAL A 45 10.58 -3.45 5.81
CA VAL A 45 10.48 -2.01 6.04
C VAL A 45 8.99 -1.67 6.08
N ALA A 46 8.55 -1.15 7.21
CA ALA A 46 7.21 -0.59 7.35
C ALA A 46 7.31 0.93 7.53
N PHE A 47 6.33 1.64 7.02
CA PHE A 47 6.23 3.07 7.28
C PHE A 47 4.77 3.49 7.33
N ARG A 48 4.52 4.61 8.02
CA ARG A 48 3.21 5.24 8.11
C ARG A 48 3.33 6.74 8.22
N TYR A 49 2.29 7.43 7.81
CA TYR A 49 2.13 8.86 8.01
C TYR A 49 1.27 9.12 9.24
N LYS A 50 1.69 10.10 10.05
CA LYS A 50 0.89 10.64 11.15
C LYS A 50 0.63 12.09 10.85
N LEU A 51 -0.63 12.44 10.57
CA LEU A 51 -1.05 13.79 10.28
C LEU A 51 -1.35 14.55 11.58
N TYR A 52 -0.98 15.82 11.65
CA TYR A 52 -1.30 16.69 12.77
C TYR A 52 -2.48 17.61 12.42
N PRO A 53 -3.37 17.89 13.36
CA PRO A 53 -4.45 18.85 13.15
C PRO A 53 -3.93 20.20 12.66
N GLN A 54 -4.57 20.74 11.64
CA GLN A 54 -4.23 22.04 11.07
C GLN A 54 -5.34 23.06 11.43
N GLY A 55 -5.08 23.86 12.47
CA GLY A 55 -6.06 24.81 13.01
C GLY A 55 -7.16 24.14 13.84
N GLU A 56 -8.35 24.73 13.83
CA GLU A 56 -9.51 24.28 14.63
C GLU A 56 -10.34 23.18 13.95
N ARG A 57 -9.94 22.72 12.77
CA ARG A 57 -10.65 21.68 12.03
C ARG A 57 -10.37 20.31 12.65
N LEU A 58 -11.44 19.55 12.88
CA LEU A 58 -11.37 18.22 13.47
C LEU A 58 -11.11 17.11 12.45
N CYS A 59 -11.18 17.41 11.16
CA CYS A 59 -10.95 16.45 10.09
C CYS A 59 -10.10 17.07 8.97
N CYS A 60 -9.43 16.21 8.22
CA CYS A 60 -8.75 16.56 6.99
C CYS A 60 -9.14 15.56 5.88
N LEU A 61 -9.10 16.01 4.64
CA LEU A 61 -9.30 15.18 3.47
C LEU A 61 -7.92 14.88 2.86
N VAL A 62 -7.56 13.62 2.79
CA VAL A 62 -6.35 13.15 2.09
C VAL A 62 -6.72 12.84 0.64
N LEU A 63 -6.25 13.64 -0.29
CA LEU A 63 -6.57 13.50 -1.71
C LEU A 63 -5.68 12.48 -2.41
N ASN A 64 -4.42 12.43 -2.03
CA ASN A 64 -3.44 11.50 -2.57
C ASN A 64 -2.24 11.38 -1.63
N GLU A 65 -1.38 10.44 -1.93
CA GLU A 65 -0.08 10.31 -1.30
C GLU A 65 1.01 10.13 -2.36
N ALA A 66 2.17 10.75 -2.13
CA ALA A 66 3.27 10.75 -3.08
C ALA A 66 4.23 9.56 -2.91
N THR A 67 3.86 8.57 -2.10
CA THR A 67 4.64 7.34 -1.92
C THR A 67 4.86 6.65 -3.25
N GLY A 68 6.10 6.27 -3.49
CA GLY A 68 6.48 5.55 -4.70
C GLY A 68 7.50 4.47 -4.41
N PHE A 69 7.36 3.36 -5.14
CA PHE A 69 8.27 2.22 -5.11
C PHE A 69 8.91 2.10 -6.49
N VAL A 70 10.22 2.06 -6.54
CA VAL A 70 10.96 1.87 -7.78
C VAL A 70 11.54 0.47 -7.76
N MET A 71 11.08 -0.37 -8.70
CA MET A 71 11.58 -1.73 -8.84
C MET A 71 12.87 -1.72 -9.68
N PRO A 72 13.83 -2.62 -9.39
CA PRO A 72 15.02 -2.74 -10.20
C PRO A 72 14.68 -3.21 -11.63
N ASP A 73 15.52 -2.88 -12.60
CA ASP A 73 15.31 -3.20 -14.03
C ASP A 73 15.14 -4.71 -14.29
N CYS A 74 15.73 -5.56 -13.45
CA CYS A 74 15.59 -7.01 -13.55
C CYS A 74 14.30 -7.55 -12.91
N ALA A 75 13.45 -6.69 -12.36
CA ALA A 75 12.25 -7.14 -11.70
C ALA A 75 11.16 -7.56 -12.70
N THR A 76 10.46 -8.62 -12.34
CA THR A 76 9.22 -9.07 -12.98
C THR A 76 8.11 -9.12 -11.95
N THR A 77 6.88 -9.14 -12.42
CA THR A 77 5.70 -8.99 -11.56
C THR A 77 4.90 -10.27 -11.44
N PHE A 78 4.26 -10.44 -10.28
CA PHE A 78 3.20 -11.40 -10.04
C PHE A 78 2.07 -10.66 -9.35
N LEU A 79 1.23 -9.97 -10.13
CA LEU A 79 0.26 -9.00 -9.65
C LEU A 79 -1.15 -9.36 -10.10
N CYS A 80 -2.14 -9.02 -9.26
CA CYS A 80 -3.55 -9.15 -9.57
C CYS A 80 -4.11 -7.78 -10.00
N PRO A 81 -4.51 -7.60 -11.28
CA PRO A 81 -5.03 -6.34 -11.75
C PRO A 81 -6.37 -6.01 -11.10
N GLN A 82 -6.55 -4.73 -10.74
CA GLN A 82 -7.79 -4.20 -10.22
C GLN A 82 -8.81 -4.08 -11.36
N SER A 83 -10.02 -4.62 -11.15
CA SER A 83 -11.15 -4.37 -12.03
C SER A 83 -11.67 -2.95 -11.89
N LYS A 84 -12.22 -2.38 -12.96
CA LYS A 84 -12.96 -1.12 -12.86
C LYS A 84 -14.09 -1.25 -11.86
N PRO A 85 -14.26 -0.29 -10.98
CA PRO A 85 -15.43 -0.24 -10.10
C PRO A 85 -16.71 -0.17 -10.93
N MET A 86 -17.59 -1.09 -10.67
CA MET A 86 -18.86 -1.19 -11.38
C MET A 86 -19.97 -1.42 -10.37
N GLY A 87 -21.22 -1.03 -10.65
CA GLY A 87 -22.34 -1.25 -9.74
C GLY A 87 -22.84 -2.70 -9.75
N GLY A 88 -23.29 -3.20 -8.61
CA GLY A 88 -23.77 -4.57 -8.42
C GLY A 88 -22.65 -5.61 -8.33
N PHE A 89 -23.01 -6.87 -8.07
CA PHE A 89 -22.06 -7.95 -7.86
C PHE A 89 -21.09 -8.15 -9.04
N ALA A 90 -21.63 -8.17 -10.26
CA ALA A 90 -20.81 -8.28 -11.48
C ALA A 90 -19.91 -7.06 -11.73
N ARG A 91 -20.22 -5.96 -11.07
CA ARG A 91 -19.50 -4.69 -11.14
C ARG A 91 -18.53 -4.49 -10.00
N THR A 92 -18.50 -5.40 -9.06
CA THR A 92 -17.60 -5.39 -7.90
C THR A 92 -16.79 -6.67 -7.82
N SER A 93 -16.61 -7.36 -8.95
CA SER A 93 -15.78 -8.56 -8.99
C SER A 93 -14.47 -8.27 -8.26
N PRO A 94 -14.22 -8.95 -7.15
CA PRO A 94 -12.97 -8.76 -6.45
C PRO A 94 -11.80 -9.13 -7.37
N SER A 95 -10.74 -8.35 -7.33
CA SER A 95 -9.57 -8.61 -8.18
C SER A 95 -8.97 -9.99 -7.96
N TYR A 96 -9.11 -10.56 -6.78
CA TYR A 96 -8.64 -11.92 -6.48
C TYR A 96 -9.38 -13.04 -7.25
N GLU A 97 -10.49 -12.73 -7.91
CA GLU A 97 -11.19 -13.67 -8.80
C GLU A 97 -10.58 -13.72 -10.20
N THR A 98 -9.58 -12.90 -10.47
CA THR A 98 -8.89 -12.85 -11.76
C THR A 98 -7.55 -13.57 -11.71
N GLY A 99 -7.09 -14.03 -12.87
CA GLY A 99 -5.79 -14.69 -12.98
C GLY A 99 -4.64 -13.72 -12.79
N TYR A 100 -3.58 -14.21 -12.13
CA TYR A 100 -2.30 -13.52 -12.04
C TYR A 100 -1.46 -13.80 -13.29
N THR A 101 -0.76 -12.79 -13.78
CA THR A 101 0.26 -12.95 -14.82
C THR A 101 1.61 -13.14 -14.14
N MET A 102 2.27 -14.27 -14.41
CA MET A 102 3.61 -14.55 -13.88
C MET A 102 4.68 -13.92 -14.75
N ASP A 103 5.71 -13.39 -14.10
CA ASP A 103 6.91 -12.86 -14.74
C ASP A 103 6.62 -11.81 -15.84
N ASP A 104 5.60 -11.01 -15.63
CA ASP A 104 5.29 -9.90 -16.52
C ASP A 104 6.26 -8.73 -16.32
N ALA A 105 6.41 -7.88 -17.33
CA ALA A 105 7.26 -6.71 -17.25
C ALA A 105 6.71 -5.70 -16.23
N THR A 106 7.62 -5.01 -15.53
CA THR A 106 7.26 -3.87 -14.68
C THR A 106 6.73 -2.68 -15.49
N GLY A 107 6.09 -1.72 -14.81
CA GLY A 107 5.61 -0.48 -15.42
C GLY A 107 4.21 -0.53 -16.02
N LYS A 108 3.59 -1.71 -16.09
CA LYS A 108 2.19 -1.84 -16.49
C LYS A 108 1.26 -1.38 -15.36
N ASN A 109 0.05 -0.95 -15.73
CA ASN A 109 -0.98 -0.48 -14.79
C ASN A 109 -2.23 -1.38 -14.80
N GLY A 110 -2.04 -2.69 -14.90
CA GLY A 110 -3.14 -3.66 -14.97
C GLY A 110 -4.08 -3.34 -16.13
N TRP A 111 -5.37 -3.22 -15.81
CA TRP A 111 -6.41 -2.82 -16.78
C TRP A 111 -6.71 -1.31 -16.75
N GLY A 112 -5.77 -0.51 -16.26
CA GLY A 112 -5.90 0.93 -16.11
C GLY A 112 -6.18 1.39 -14.67
N GLU A 113 -6.58 0.47 -13.79
CA GLU A 113 -6.94 0.76 -12.40
C GLU A 113 -5.85 0.35 -11.39
N GLY A 114 -4.72 -0.17 -11.87
CA GLY A 114 -3.64 -0.66 -11.02
C GLY A 114 -3.84 -2.09 -10.54
N TYR A 115 -3.30 -2.37 -9.35
CA TYR A 115 -3.24 -3.71 -8.77
C TYR A 115 -3.67 -3.71 -7.32
N THR A 116 -4.36 -4.77 -6.91
CA THR A 116 -4.73 -4.98 -5.49
C THR A 116 -3.56 -5.51 -4.68
N PHE A 117 -3.48 -5.11 -3.43
CA PHE A 117 -2.55 -5.69 -2.48
C PHE A 117 -2.96 -7.11 -2.03
N PRO A 118 -1.99 -7.97 -1.72
CA PRO A 118 -0.53 -7.78 -1.77
C PRO A 118 0.03 -7.84 -3.20
N CYS A 119 1.09 -7.11 -3.45
CA CYS A 119 1.78 -7.04 -4.73
C CYS A 119 3.16 -7.66 -4.64
N LEU A 120 3.42 -8.71 -5.42
CA LEU A 120 4.66 -9.48 -5.38
C LEU A 120 5.51 -9.21 -6.62
N PHE A 121 6.80 -8.96 -6.42
CA PHE A 121 7.81 -8.75 -7.45
C PHE A 121 8.95 -9.73 -7.29
N ARG A 122 9.42 -10.30 -8.39
CA ARG A 122 10.65 -11.10 -8.42
C ARG A 122 11.81 -10.23 -8.90
N ASN A 123 12.85 -10.12 -8.12
CA ASN A 123 14.03 -9.30 -8.42
C ASN A 123 15.12 -10.14 -9.10
N GLY A 124 14.82 -10.70 -10.27
CA GLY A 124 15.69 -11.63 -10.97
C GLY A 124 15.95 -12.89 -10.14
N ASP A 125 17.21 -13.19 -9.89
CA ASP A 125 17.69 -14.29 -9.04
C ASP A 125 18.01 -13.85 -7.59
N LYS A 126 17.83 -12.55 -7.27
CA LYS A 126 18.21 -11.97 -5.97
C LYS A 126 17.11 -12.08 -4.90
N GLY A 127 15.93 -12.55 -5.25
CA GLY A 127 14.83 -12.74 -4.31
C GLY A 127 13.55 -12.01 -4.70
N TRP A 128 12.72 -11.73 -3.71
CA TRP A 128 11.36 -11.22 -3.90
C TRP A 128 11.11 -9.99 -3.06
N THR A 129 10.30 -9.08 -3.56
CA THR A 129 9.76 -7.93 -2.82
C THR A 129 8.24 -8.06 -2.75
N LEU A 130 7.69 -8.05 -1.55
CA LEU A 130 6.25 -7.99 -1.31
C LEU A 130 5.90 -6.58 -0.83
N ILE A 131 4.97 -5.93 -1.52
CA ILE A 131 4.38 -4.65 -1.09
C ILE A 131 2.95 -4.92 -0.65
N SER A 132 2.59 -4.46 0.52
CA SER A 132 1.25 -4.62 1.08
C SER A 132 0.91 -3.48 2.02
N GLU A 133 -0.37 -3.32 2.28
CA GLU A 133 -0.90 -2.50 3.36
C GLU A 133 -1.24 -3.36 4.57
N THR A 134 -1.21 -2.75 5.74
CA THR A 134 -1.63 -3.38 6.99
C THR A 134 -2.28 -2.34 7.90
N GLY A 135 -3.03 -2.80 8.90
CA GLY A 135 -3.71 -1.92 9.83
C GLY A 135 -4.90 -1.18 9.22
N ILE A 136 -5.49 -1.71 8.15
CA ILE A 136 -6.69 -1.14 7.54
C ILE A 136 -7.86 -1.27 8.53
N ALA A 137 -8.41 -0.13 8.91
CA ALA A 137 -9.54 -0.01 9.82
C ALA A 137 -10.67 0.82 9.17
N GLY A 138 -11.76 1.02 9.89
CA GLY A 138 -12.92 1.73 9.35
C GLY A 138 -12.72 3.21 9.06
N ASP A 139 -11.62 3.77 9.51
CA ASP A 139 -11.21 5.17 9.32
C ASP A 139 -10.15 5.34 8.21
N TYR A 140 -9.82 4.27 7.50
CA TYR A 140 -8.87 4.28 6.40
C TYR A 140 -9.44 3.57 5.17
N CYS A 141 -9.38 4.21 4.01
CA CYS A 141 -9.74 3.59 2.75
C CYS A 141 -8.63 2.66 2.26
N ALA A 142 -9.00 1.49 1.75
CA ALA A 142 -8.06 0.61 1.08
C ALA A 142 -7.47 1.31 -0.16
N SER A 143 -6.17 1.19 -0.35
CA SER A 143 -5.49 1.71 -1.53
C SER A 143 -5.16 0.60 -2.54
N ARG A 144 -4.61 0.98 -3.65
CA ARG A 144 -4.13 0.09 -4.71
C ARG A 144 -2.77 0.55 -5.22
N LEU A 145 -2.03 -0.33 -5.87
CA LEU A 145 -0.75 -0.01 -6.45
C LEU A 145 -0.93 0.36 -7.92
N LEU A 146 -0.58 1.58 -8.29
CA LEU A 146 -0.61 2.08 -9.67
C LEU A 146 0.76 1.89 -10.30
N GLY A 147 0.81 1.27 -11.47
CA GLY A 147 2.04 1.15 -12.25
C GLY A 147 2.28 2.40 -13.10
N GLY A 148 3.55 2.70 -13.32
CA GLY A 148 4.00 3.82 -14.14
C GLY A 148 5.33 3.55 -14.82
N ASP A 149 5.80 4.51 -15.58
CA ASP A 149 7.02 4.41 -16.36
C ASP A 149 8.27 4.09 -15.53
N GLY A 150 9.23 3.39 -16.11
CA GLY A 150 10.51 3.07 -15.49
C GLY A 150 10.40 2.15 -14.27
N GLY A 151 9.39 1.29 -14.22
CA GLY A 151 9.19 0.37 -13.08
C GLY A 151 8.79 1.06 -11.77
N ARG A 152 8.32 2.30 -11.84
CA ARG A 152 7.82 3.05 -10.69
C ARG A 152 6.37 2.70 -10.42
N TYR A 153 6.08 2.41 -9.19
CA TYR A 153 4.71 2.17 -8.68
C TYR A 153 4.37 3.21 -7.63
N THR A 154 3.12 3.66 -7.60
CA THR A 154 2.62 4.67 -6.66
C THR A 154 1.34 4.19 -5.99
N ILE A 155 0.98 4.81 -4.89
CA ILE A 155 -0.29 4.54 -4.21
C ILE A 155 -1.43 5.26 -4.93
N GLY A 156 -2.52 4.53 -5.18
CA GLY A 156 -3.77 5.07 -5.70
C GLY A 156 -4.91 4.88 -4.72
N TYR A 157 -5.65 5.94 -4.47
CA TYR A 157 -6.87 5.91 -3.66
C TYR A 157 -8.11 5.70 -4.51
N PRO A 158 -9.23 5.21 -3.93
CA PRO A 158 -10.52 5.21 -4.57
C PRO A 158 -10.88 6.60 -5.10
N GLN A 159 -11.42 6.66 -6.31
CA GLN A 159 -11.79 7.93 -6.94
C GLN A 159 -13.24 8.30 -6.60
N SER A 160 -13.55 9.61 -6.64
CA SER A 160 -14.95 10.05 -6.55
C SER A 160 -15.73 9.48 -7.72
N GLY A 161 -16.85 8.86 -7.44
CA GLY A 161 -17.66 8.17 -8.46
C GLY A 161 -17.39 6.67 -8.60
N GLU A 162 -16.45 6.11 -7.88
CA GLU A 162 -16.37 4.66 -7.68
C GLU A 162 -17.62 4.20 -6.92
N MET A 163 -18.39 3.28 -7.50
CA MET A 163 -19.76 3.01 -7.03
C MET A 163 -19.85 2.41 -5.62
N ASN A 164 -18.79 1.81 -5.13
CA ASN A 164 -18.69 1.35 -3.74
C ASN A 164 -17.57 2.09 -3.01
N GLY A 165 -16.98 3.05 -3.68
CA GLY A 165 -15.99 3.90 -3.08
C GLY A 165 -16.70 4.78 -2.08
N PHE A 166 -16.39 4.60 -0.84
CA PHE A 166 -16.66 5.60 0.17
C PHE A 166 -15.77 6.82 -0.08
N GLY A 167 -15.43 7.03 -1.33
CA GLY A 167 -14.71 8.16 -1.84
C GLY A 167 -13.32 8.35 -1.22
N SER A 168 -12.70 9.40 -1.65
CA SER A 168 -11.46 9.94 -1.07
C SER A 168 -11.66 10.59 0.30
N SER A 169 -12.78 10.40 0.94
CA SER A 169 -13.07 10.91 2.28
C SER A 169 -12.82 9.83 3.32
N CYS A 170 -11.61 9.67 3.69
CA CYS A 170 -11.24 8.93 4.89
C CYS A 170 -11.15 9.88 6.09
#